data_a045bed24db37f12912ae93e901c9ada
#
_entry.id   a045bed24db37f12912ae93e901c9ada
#
_cell.length_a   1.000
_cell.length_b   1.000
_cell.length_c   1.000
_cell.angle_alpha   90.00
_cell.angle_beta   90.00
_cell.angle_gamma   90.00
#
_symmetry.space_group_name_H-M   'P 1'
#
loop_
_entity.id
_entity.type
_entity.pdbx_description
1 polymer ?
#
loop_
_entity_poly.entity_id
_entity_poly.type
_entity_poly.pdbx_seq_one_letter_code
_entity_poly.pdbx_strand_id
1 'polypeptide(L)'
;ETALYSGITTMIGGGTGPADGTNATTCTPGPWNLREMLRAADAYPMNLGFLGKGNCSSLPPLAEQIEAGAMGLKIHEDWGATPAVIDACLRVSDAYDVQTAIHTDTLNEAGCVEDTLDAIGGRTIHTYHTEGAGGGHAPDIIRAAGFENILPSSTNPTMPFTKNTLDEHLDMLMVCHHLDSCIPEDVAFADSRIRPETIAAEDVLQDMGIFSMMSSD
;
A
#
# COMPACT_ATOMS: atom_id res chain seq x y z
N GLU A 1 -17.35 -10.52 -5.39
CA GLU A 1 -17.78 -11.93 -5.34
C GLU A 1 -16.60 -12.86 -5.02
N THR A 2 -15.48 -12.79 -5.71
CA THR A 2 -14.32 -13.69 -5.55
C THR A 2 -13.83 -13.73 -4.10
N ALA A 3 -13.60 -12.57 -3.48
CA ALA A 3 -13.15 -12.48 -2.10
C ALA A 3 -14.13 -13.17 -1.13
N LEU A 4 -15.43 -12.91 -1.28
CA LEU A 4 -16.46 -13.51 -0.45
C LEU A 4 -16.51 -15.04 -0.60
N TYR A 5 -16.42 -15.54 -1.83
CA TYR A 5 -16.37 -16.98 -2.08
C TYR A 5 -15.10 -17.65 -1.55
N SER A 6 -14.03 -16.88 -1.42
CA SER A 6 -12.77 -17.33 -0.80
C SER A 6 -12.77 -17.25 0.73
N GLY A 7 -13.89 -16.89 1.33
CA GLY A 7 -14.03 -16.81 2.80
C GLY A 7 -13.57 -15.50 3.42
N ILE A 8 -13.25 -14.47 2.62
CA ILE A 8 -12.87 -13.15 3.12
C ILE A 8 -14.13 -12.43 3.59
N THR A 9 -14.15 -12.00 4.83
CA THR A 9 -15.29 -11.32 5.45
C THR A 9 -15.08 -9.82 5.61
N THR A 10 -13.86 -9.37 5.52
CA THR A 10 -13.47 -7.95 5.69
C THR A 10 -12.44 -7.54 4.65
N MET A 11 -12.68 -6.42 4.00
CA MET A 11 -11.70 -5.79 3.09
C MET A 11 -11.51 -4.33 3.48
N ILE A 12 -10.25 -3.90 3.49
CA ILE A 12 -9.86 -2.52 3.75
C ILE A 12 -9.08 -2.03 2.53
N GLY A 13 -9.45 -0.87 2.02
CA GLY A 13 -8.79 -0.30 0.85
C GLY A 13 -9.42 1.00 0.40
N GLY A 14 -9.66 1.10 -0.87
CA GLY A 14 -10.24 2.26 -1.51
C GLY A 14 -10.19 2.07 -3.02
N GLY A 15 -9.83 3.09 -3.77
CA GLY A 15 -9.64 2.97 -5.21
C GLY A 15 -10.68 3.70 -6.01
N THR A 16 -11.32 4.69 -5.43
CA THR A 16 -12.21 5.57 -6.15
C THR A 16 -11.97 7.02 -5.80
N GLY A 17 -12.32 7.88 -6.69
CA GLY A 17 -12.18 9.33 -6.55
C GLY A 17 -11.88 10.00 -7.87
N PRO A 18 -11.80 11.33 -7.89
CA PRO A 18 -11.63 12.09 -9.13
C PRO A 18 -10.19 12.09 -9.66
N ALA A 19 -9.21 11.64 -8.88
CA ALA A 19 -7.82 11.64 -9.30
C ALA A 19 -7.45 10.34 -9.99
N ASP A 20 -6.73 10.42 -11.10
CA ASP A 20 -6.12 9.27 -11.74
C ASP A 20 -5.17 8.57 -10.76
N GLY A 21 -5.08 7.25 -10.88
CA GLY A 21 -4.24 6.44 -10.00
C GLY A 21 -4.86 6.07 -8.66
N THR A 22 -6.03 6.59 -8.29
CA THR A 22 -6.68 6.22 -7.02
C THR A 22 -7.06 4.74 -6.98
N ASN A 23 -7.35 4.14 -8.12
CA ASN A 23 -7.64 2.71 -8.22
C ASN A 23 -6.45 1.82 -7.85
N ALA A 24 -5.25 2.23 -8.25
CA ALA A 24 -4.01 1.50 -7.95
C ALA A 24 -3.46 1.82 -6.56
N THR A 25 -3.82 2.95 -5.98
CA THR A 25 -3.24 3.44 -4.73
C THR A 25 -4.03 3.08 -3.47
N THR A 26 -5.12 2.37 -3.62
CA THR A 26 -5.97 1.85 -2.53
C THR A 26 -6.46 2.92 -1.55
N CYS A 27 -6.79 4.11 -2.03
CA CYS A 27 -7.37 5.17 -1.20
C CYS A 27 -8.59 5.83 -1.85
N THR A 28 -9.42 6.43 -1.03
CA THR A 28 -10.59 7.20 -1.43
C THR A 28 -10.43 8.64 -0.93
N PRO A 29 -10.06 9.59 -1.80
CA PRO A 29 -9.70 10.93 -1.36
C PRO A 29 -10.92 11.81 -1.08
N GLY A 30 -10.91 12.42 0.09
CA GLY A 30 -11.82 13.47 0.48
C GLY A 30 -13.20 13.02 0.97
N PRO A 31 -13.86 13.86 1.77
CA PRO A 31 -15.08 13.51 2.48
C PRO A 31 -16.25 13.10 1.60
N TRP A 32 -16.39 13.72 0.43
CA TRP A 32 -17.49 13.41 -0.47
C TRP A 32 -17.35 12.00 -1.05
N ASN A 33 -16.17 11.67 -1.59
CA ASN A 33 -15.92 10.33 -2.16
C ASN A 33 -16.04 9.23 -1.10
N LEU A 34 -15.55 9.48 0.13
CA LEU A 34 -15.69 8.54 1.24
C LEU A 34 -17.15 8.24 1.55
N ARG A 35 -18.00 9.27 1.62
CA ARG A 35 -19.44 9.07 1.85
C ARG A 35 -20.12 8.28 0.73
N GLU A 36 -19.75 8.55 -0.53
CA GLU A 36 -20.32 7.80 -1.66
C GLU A 36 -19.84 6.32 -1.65
N MET A 37 -18.57 6.07 -1.28
CA MET A 37 -18.08 4.69 -1.11
C MET A 37 -18.78 3.97 0.03
N LEU A 38 -19.00 4.63 1.17
CA LEU A 38 -19.75 4.04 2.28
C LEU A 38 -21.19 3.69 1.87
N ARG A 39 -21.86 4.55 1.10
CA ARG A 39 -23.18 4.24 0.55
C ARG A 39 -23.17 3.05 -0.41
N ALA A 40 -22.17 2.98 -1.27
CA ALA A 40 -22.00 1.86 -2.20
C ALA A 40 -21.73 0.54 -1.45
N ALA A 41 -21.02 0.62 -0.33
CA ALA A 41 -20.69 -0.54 0.50
C ALA A 41 -21.92 -1.24 1.09
N ASP A 42 -23.01 -0.52 1.34
CA ASP A 42 -24.26 -1.07 1.89
C ASP A 42 -24.87 -2.19 1.03
N ALA A 43 -24.50 -2.25 -0.25
CA ALA A 43 -24.98 -3.28 -1.17
C ALA A 43 -24.27 -4.64 -1.01
N TYR A 44 -23.17 -4.71 -0.27
CA TYR A 44 -22.32 -5.89 -0.20
C TYR A 44 -22.40 -6.57 1.19
N PRO A 45 -22.58 -7.91 1.22
CA PRO A 45 -22.67 -8.66 2.48
C PRO A 45 -21.26 -8.97 3.05
N MET A 46 -20.45 -7.94 3.26
CA MET A 46 -19.14 -8.06 3.89
C MET A 46 -18.76 -6.74 4.58
N ASN A 47 -17.80 -6.80 5.47
CA ASN A 47 -17.26 -5.60 6.11
C ASN A 47 -16.32 -4.89 5.12
N LEU A 48 -16.57 -3.61 4.86
CA LEU A 48 -15.76 -2.80 3.97
C LEU A 48 -15.29 -1.55 4.71
N GLY A 49 -13.99 -1.27 4.62
CA GLY A 49 -13.38 -0.07 5.16
C GLY A 49 -12.59 0.68 4.11
N PHE A 50 -12.63 2.01 4.18
CA PHE A 50 -12.00 2.86 3.19
C PHE A 50 -10.91 3.71 3.82
N LEU A 51 -9.75 3.76 3.14
CA LEU A 51 -8.63 4.61 3.52
C LEU A 51 -8.74 5.96 2.81
N GLY A 52 -8.56 7.03 3.57
CA GLY A 52 -8.42 8.38 3.01
C GLY A 52 -7.04 8.58 2.36
N LYS A 53 -6.92 9.57 1.49
CA LYS A 53 -5.64 9.95 0.90
C LYS A 53 -4.75 10.62 1.93
N GLY A 54 -3.61 10.01 2.25
CA GLY A 54 -2.67 10.48 3.25
C GLY A 54 -1.65 11.51 2.75
N ASN A 55 -1.51 11.68 1.43
CA ASN A 55 -0.49 12.56 0.86
C ASN A 55 -0.83 14.05 1.05
N CYS A 56 -0.68 14.50 2.27
CA CYS A 56 -0.88 15.87 2.69
C CYS A 56 -0.02 16.18 3.92
N SER A 57 0.68 17.29 3.91
CA SER A 57 1.48 17.77 5.06
C SER A 57 0.70 18.67 6.03
N SER A 58 -0.60 18.86 5.80
CA SER A 58 -1.50 19.66 6.65
C SER A 58 -2.48 18.77 7.39
N LEU A 59 -2.62 18.96 8.70
CA LEU A 59 -3.46 18.10 9.53
C LEU A 59 -4.97 18.22 9.27
N PRO A 60 -5.56 19.41 9.07
CA PRO A 60 -7.00 19.54 8.93
C PRO A 60 -7.61 18.72 7.78
N PRO A 61 -7.06 18.72 6.54
CA PRO A 61 -7.60 17.90 5.46
C PRO A 61 -7.49 16.39 5.70
N LEU A 62 -6.51 15.95 6.49
CA LEU A 62 -6.38 14.54 6.88
C LEU A 62 -7.46 14.18 7.92
N ALA A 63 -7.65 15.02 8.93
CA ALA A 63 -8.67 14.84 9.95
C ALA A 63 -10.09 14.82 9.37
N GLU A 64 -10.40 15.72 8.43
CA GLU A 64 -11.71 15.76 7.73
C GLU A 64 -12.05 14.42 7.07
N GLN A 65 -11.08 13.69 6.55
CA GLN A 65 -11.32 12.39 5.94
C GLN A 65 -11.66 11.33 6.99
N ILE A 66 -10.99 11.34 8.13
CA ILE A 66 -11.32 10.44 9.25
C ILE A 66 -12.73 10.76 9.77
N GLU A 67 -13.04 12.01 9.99
CA GLU A 67 -14.38 12.46 10.42
C GLU A 67 -15.49 12.13 9.41
N ALA A 68 -15.15 12.00 8.13
CA ALA A 68 -16.06 11.57 7.07
C ALA A 68 -16.26 10.05 6.98
N GLY A 69 -15.53 9.27 7.79
CA GLY A 69 -15.67 7.83 7.89
C GLY A 69 -14.54 7.02 7.27
N ALA A 70 -13.40 7.65 6.95
CA ALA A 70 -12.21 6.88 6.63
C ALA A 70 -11.73 6.15 7.89
N MET A 71 -11.35 4.89 7.73
CA MET A 71 -10.84 4.09 8.85
C MET A 71 -9.32 4.15 9.01
N GLY A 72 -8.68 4.98 8.22
CA GLY A 72 -7.26 5.22 8.23
C GLY A 72 -6.83 6.08 7.04
N LEU A 73 -5.52 6.27 6.91
CA LEU A 73 -4.92 7.05 5.84
C LEU A 73 -3.98 6.19 5.02
N LYS A 74 -3.89 6.43 3.72
CA LYS A 74 -2.96 5.76 2.82
C LYS A 74 -2.03 6.77 2.17
N ILE A 75 -0.74 6.53 2.31
CA ILE A 75 0.33 7.30 1.65
C ILE A 75 0.83 6.50 0.45
N HIS A 76 1.07 7.19 -0.66
CA HIS A 76 1.65 6.60 -1.87
C HIS A 76 2.65 7.58 -2.49
N GLU A 77 3.76 7.07 -3.02
CA GLU A 77 4.82 7.89 -3.61
C GLU A 77 4.39 8.70 -4.83
N ASP A 78 3.45 8.19 -5.61
CA ASP A 78 2.93 8.89 -6.80
C ASP A 78 2.43 10.31 -6.51
N TRP A 79 2.11 10.59 -5.26
CA TRP A 79 1.61 11.89 -4.81
C TRP A 79 2.54 12.62 -3.84
N GLY A 80 3.78 12.17 -3.72
CA GLY A 80 4.78 12.74 -2.82
C GLY A 80 4.64 12.23 -1.38
N ALA A 81 5.45 11.23 -1.03
CA ALA A 81 5.49 10.65 0.31
C ALA A 81 6.70 11.19 1.09
N THR A 82 6.77 12.50 1.25
CA THR A 82 7.87 13.16 1.97
C THR A 82 7.82 12.89 3.47
N PRO A 83 8.93 13.07 4.21
CA PRO A 83 8.93 12.97 5.68
C PRO A 83 7.86 13.81 6.35
N ALA A 84 7.57 15.01 5.84
CA ALA A 84 6.53 15.87 6.37
C ALA A 84 5.11 15.29 6.17
N VAL A 85 4.88 14.59 5.07
CA VAL A 85 3.62 13.89 4.80
C VAL A 85 3.45 12.71 5.74
N ILE A 86 4.50 11.90 5.90
CA ILE A 86 4.51 10.76 6.83
C ILE A 86 4.21 11.23 8.26
N ASP A 87 4.92 12.26 8.72
CA ASP A 87 4.70 12.84 10.04
C ASP A 87 3.27 13.35 10.24
N ALA A 88 2.74 14.10 9.27
CA ALA A 88 1.38 14.63 9.36
C ALA A 88 0.33 13.52 9.46
N CYS A 89 0.44 12.48 8.65
CA CYS A 89 -0.46 11.33 8.71
C CYS A 89 -0.41 10.63 10.05
N LEU A 90 0.79 10.33 10.55
CA LEU A 90 0.95 9.63 11.81
C LEU A 90 0.46 10.45 13.00
N ARG A 91 0.62 11.78 12.97
CA ARG A 91 0.04 12.66 14.00
C ARG A 91 -1.49 12.63 14.01
N VAL A 92 -2.11 12.59 12.86
CA VAL A 92 -3.57 12.45 12.79
C VAL A 92 -3.99 11.05 13.22
N SER A 93 -3.28 10.01 12.78
CA SER A 93 -3.56 8.64 13.19
C SER A 93 -3.47 8.44 14.70
N ASP A 94 -2.46 9.00 15.34
CA ASP A 94 -2.32 8.99 16.79
C ASP A 94 -3.47 9.73 17.51
N ALA A 95 -3.92 10.86 16.93
CA ALA A 95 -4.98 11.66 17.54
C ALA A 95 -6.37 11.02 17.44
N TYR A 96 -6.62 10.26 16.38
CA TYR A 96 -7.91 9.64 16.10
C TYR A 96 -7.95 8.12 16.37
N ASP A 97 -6.83 7.55 16.81
CA ASP A 97 -6.65 6.11 17.04
C ASP A 97 -7.01 5.28 15.80
N VAL A 98 -6.44 5.68 14.66
CA VAL A 98 -6.59 5.00 13.37
C VAL A 98 -5.25 4.64 12.77
N GLN A 99 -5.22 3.82 11.74
CA GLN A 99 -3.98 3.38 11.13
C GLN A 99 -3.60 4.22 9.92
N THR A 100 -2.29 4.46 9.75
CA THR A 100 -1.70 4.88 8.48
C THR A 100 -1.09 3.67 7.79
N ALA A 101 -1.37 3.54 6.49
CA ALA A 101 -0.70 2.60 5.61
C ALA A 101 0.16 3.35 4.59
N ILE A 102 1.31 2.81 4.25
CA ILE A 102 2.22 3.41 3.27
C ILE A 102 2.62 2.40 2.20
N HIS A 103 2.60 2.84 0.95
CA HIS A 103 3.26 2.15 -0.12
C HIS A 103 4.76 2.43 -0.02
N THR A 104 5.57 1.39 0.10
CA THR A 104 6.95 1.50 0.58
C THR A 104 8.01 1.79 -0.47
N ASP A 105 7.64 2.11 -1.68
CA ASP A 105 8.60 2.57 -2.67
C ASP A 105 8.69 4.10 -2.75
N THR A 106 8.81 4.72 -1.64
CA THR A 106 8.85 6.18 -1.46
C THR A 106 10.18 6.82 -1.81
N LEU A 107 10.90 6.21 -2.67
CA LEU A 107 12.28 6.47 -2.97
C LEU A 107 12.69 7.84 -3.25
N ASN A 108 11.95 8.39 -4.16
CA ASN A 108 12.53 9.49 -4.92
C ASN A 108 12.34 10.83 -4.24
N GLU A 109 11.30 10.92 -3.44
CA GLU A 109 10.97 12.14 -2.73
C GLU A 109 11.60 12.21 -1.34
N ALA A 110 11.77 11.05 -0.71
CA ALA A 110 12.26 10.96 0.66
C ALA A 110 13.77 10.67 0.77
N GLY A 111 14.43 10.34 -0.32
CA GLY A 111 15.86 10.00 -0.32
C GLY A 111 16.12 8.53 0.01
N CYS A 112 16.73 8.24 1.15
CA CYS A 112 17.09 6.89 1.57
C CYS A 112 16.00 6.27 2.46
N VAL A 113 16.04 4.95 2.63
CA VAL A 113 15.10 4.24 3.54
C VAL A 113 15.18 4.77 4.97
N GLU A 114 16.35 5.22 5.38
CA GLU A 114 16.56 5.84 6.70
C GLU A 114 15.68 7.07 6.91
N ASP A 115 15.54 7.92 5.90
CA ASP A 115 14.69 9.12 5.98
C ASP A 115 13.21 8.75 6.23
N THR A 116 12.75 7.68 5.60
CA THR A 116 11.41 7.15 5.81
C THR A 116 11.26 6.57 7.22
N LEU A 117 12.20 5.76 7.68
CA LEU A 117 12.20 5.17 9.02
C LEU A 117 12.28 6.24 10.12
N ASP A 118 13.09 7.27 9.90
CA ASP A 118 13.22 8.41 10.82
C ASP A 118 11.91 9.21 10.87
N ALA A 119 11.24 9.41 9.74
CA ALA A 119 9.93 10.08 9.70
C ALA A 119 8.83 9.28 10.41
N ILE A 120 8.87 7.97 10.37
CA ILE A 120 7.98 7.10 11.13
C ILE A 120 8.22 7.29 12.63
N GLY A 121 9.47 7.39 13.05
CA GLY A 121 9.85 7.81 14.40
C GLY A 121 9.32 6.90 15.51
N GLY A 122 9.27 5.59 15.29
CA GLY A 122 8.78 4.61 16.26
C GLY A 122 7.26 4.53 16.42
N ARG A 123 6.49 5.28 15.60
CA ARG A 123 5.01 5.20 15.58
C ARG A 123 4.53 4.00 14.78
N THR A 124 3.31 3.53 15.06
CA THR A 124 2.74 2.39 14.37
C THR A 124 2.34 2.75 12.94
N ILE A 125 2.79 1.95 11.99
CA ILE A 125 2.46 2.11 10.57
C ILE A 125 2.37 0.73 9.89
N HIS A 126 1.47 0.63 8.90
CA HIS A 126 1.38 -0.55 8.04
C HIS A 126 2.15 -0.29 6.75
N THR A 127 3.14 -1.10 6.46
CA THR A 127 3.94 -0.99 5.25
C THR A 127 3.55 -2.06 4.24
N TYR A 128 3.18 -1.64 3.02
CA TYR A 128 2.93 -2.53 1.89
C TYR A 128 4.24 -2.80 1.16
N HIS A 129 4.30 -3.91 0.40
CA HIS A 129 5.49 -4.29 -0.38
C HIS A 129 6.79 -4.28 0.43
N THR A 130 6.74 -4.66 1.69
CA THR A 130 7.90 -4.57 2.58
C THR A 130 9.04 -5.50 2.16
N GLU A 131 8.76 -6.52 1.37
CA GLU A 131 9.77 -7.37 0.72
C GLU A 131 10.49 -6.66 -0.44
N GLY A 132 9.94 -5.55 -0.95
CA GLY A 132 10.53 -4.77 -2.02
C GLY A 132 9.84 -4.90 -3.39
N ALA A 133 8.71 -5.60 -3.49
CA ALA A 133 7.97 -5.74 -4.75
C ALA A 133 7.41 -4.40 -5.27
N GLY A 134 7.26 -3.41 -4.41
CA GLY A 134 6.95 -2.03 -4.80
C GLY A 134 8.06 -1.33 -5.59
N GLY A 135 9.27 -1.87 -5.58
CA GLY A 135 10.43 -1.44 -6.37
C GLY A 135 11.28 -0.36 -5.74
N GLY A 136 10.68 0.55 -5.01
CA GLY A 136 11.40 1.61 -4.34
C GLY A 136 12.14 1.14 -3.08
N HIS A 137 13.22 1.79 -2.71
CA HIS A 137 14.12 1.38 -1.63
C HIS A 137 14.48 -0.13 -1.62
N ALA A 138 14.19 -0.85 -2.69
CA ALA A 138 14.51 -2.27 -2.78
C ALA A 138 16.02 -2.49 -3.01
N PRO A 139 16.68 -3.43 -2.31
CA PRO A 139 16.09 -4.32 -1.30
C PRO A 139 16.01 -3.73 0.12
N ASP A 140 16.49 -2.53 0.35
CA ASP A 140 16.71 -1.96 1.69
C ASP A 140 15.44 -1.78 2.52
N ILE A 141 14.29 -1.64 1.85
CA ILE A 141 12.98 -1.49 2.53
C ILE A 141 12.64 -2.69 3.43
N ILE A 142 13.20 -3.87 3.17
CA ILE A 142 13.00 -5.06 4.00
C ILE A 142 13.42 -4.81 5.46
N ARG A 143 14.31 -3.84 5.69
CA ARG A 143 14.74 -3.44 7.03
C ARG A 143 13.58 -2.96 7.90
N ALA A 144 12.52 -2.44 7.30
CA ALA A 144 11.33 -2.02 8.01
C ALA A 144 10.67 -3.17 8.77
N ALA A 145 10.74 -4.39 8.26
CA ALA A 145 10.21 -5.59 8.92
C ALA A 145 10.90 -5.93 10.25
N GLY A 146 12.06 -5.34 10.52
CA GLY A 146 12.80 -5.52 11.79
C GLY A 146 12.37 -4.59 12.93
N PHE A 147 11.41 -3.70 12.73
CA PHE A 147 10.94 -2.75 13.73
C PHE A 147 9.60 -3.20 14.35
N GLU A 148 9.53 -3.24 15.67
CA GLU A 148 8.35 -3.71 16.41
C GLU A 148 7.08 -2.85 16.19
N ASN A 149 7.25 -1.60 15.81
CA ASN A 149 6.16 -0.67 15.54
C ASN A 149 5.66 -0.72 14.10
N ILE A 150 6.29 -1.47 13.24
CA ILE A 150 5.91 -1.60 11.83
C ILE A 150 5.15 -2.90 11.62
N LEU A 151 4.02 -2.81 10.93
CA LEU A 151 3.22 -3.94 10.50
C LEU A 151 3.54 -4.23 9.04
N PRO A 152 4.47 -5.13 8.75
CA PRO A 152 4.89 -5.39 7.39
C PRO A 152 3.91 -6.33 6.70
N SER A 153 3.61 -6.06 5.42
CA SER A 153 2.85 -6.97 4.57
C SER A 153 3.49 -7.14 3.21
N SER A 154 3.28 -8.30 2.63
CA SER A 154 3.50 -8.50 1.21
C SER A 154 2.29 -8.04 0.42
N THR A 155 2.53 -7.37 -0.69
CA THR A 155 1.49 -6.97 -1.64
C THR A 155 1.90 -7.46 -3.02
N ASN A 156 2.10 -8.74 -3.13
CA ASN A 156 2.51 -9.33 -4.37
C ASN A 156 1.27 -9.54 -5.27
N PRO A 157 1.27 -9.08 -6.52
CA PRO A 157 0.16 -9.30 -7.44
C PRO A 157 -0.02 -10.77 -7.82
N THR A 158 0.86 -11.63 -7.37
CA THR A 158 0.90 -13.04 -7.74
C THR A 158 0.64 -13.96 -6.56
N MET A 159 0.32 -15.19 -6.87
CA MET A 159 0.19 -16.24 -5.88
C MET A 159 1.57 -16.71 -5.41
N PRO A 160 1.85 -16.82 -4.11
CA PRO A 160 3.17 -17.22 -3.60
C PRO A 160 3.59 -18.64 -3.96
N PHE A 161 2.69 -19.45 -4.45
CA PHE A 161 2.95 -20.84 -4.87
C PHE A 161 3.16 -21.02 -6.38
N THR A 162 3.33 -19.93 -7.12
CA THR A 162 3.54 -19.98 -8.56
C THR A 162 4.92 -20.53 -8.89
N LYS A 163 4.99 -21.56 -9.71
CA LYS A 163 6.26 -22.26 -9.99
C LYS A 163 7.20 -21.55 -10.94
N ASN A 164 6.65 -20.80 -11.88
CA ASN A 164 7.43 -20.03 -12.87
C ASN A 164 7.40 -18.55 -12.49
N THR A 165 7.93 -18.30 -11.36
CA THR A 165 7.62 -17.10 -10.61
C THR A 165 7.96 -15.80 -11.32
N LEU A 166 9.14 -15.67 -11.91
CA LEU A 166 9.58 -14.40 -12.48
C LEU A 166 8.74 -13.93 -13.65
N ASP A 167 8.58 -14.76 -14.65
CA ASP A 167 7.86 -14.40 -15.88
C ASP A 167 6.36 -14.18 -15.59
N GLU A 168 5.76 -15.03 -14.76
CA GLU A 168 4.36 -14.89 -14.38
C GLU A 168 4.12 -13.64 -13.52
N HIS A 169 5.03 -13.31 -12.60
CA HIS A 169 4.96 -12.10 -11.82
C HIS A 169 5.09 -10.84 -12.68
N LEU A 170 6.00 -10.88 -13.65
CA LEU A 170 6.17 -9.78 -14.60
C LEU A 170 4.90 -9.55 -15.41
N ASP A 171 4.32 -10.62 -15.99
CA ASP A 171 3.08 -10.55 -16.73
C ASP A 171 1.92 -10.03 -15.87
N MET A 172 1.79 -10.51 -14.65
CA MET A 172 0.75 -10.07 -13.72
C MET A 172 0.90 -8.60 -13.34
N LEU A 173 2.13 -8.15 -13.07
CA LEU A 173 2.38 -6.75 -12.78
C LEU A 173 1.99 -5.86 -13.96
N MET A 174 2.36 -6.26 -15.17
CA MET A 174 2.01 -5.52 -16.38
C MET A 174 0.50 -5.43 -16.56
N VAL A 175 -0.23 -6.51 -16.33
CA VAL A 175 -1.70 -6.53 -16.40
C VAL A 175 -2.32 -5.62 -15.31
N CYS A 176 -1.86 -5.73 -14.06
CA CYS A 176 -2.40 -4.96 -12.94
C CYS A 176 -2.18 -3.45 -13.10
N HIS A 177 -1.07 -3.06 -13.71
CA HIS A 177 -0.72 -1.65 -13.91
C HIS A 177 -1.12 -1.11 -15.29
N HIS A 178 -1.84 -1.90 -16.10
CA HIS A 178 -2.26 -1.53 -17.45
C HIS A 178 -1.10 -1.14 -18.37
N LEU A 179 0.04 -1.81 -18.22
CA LEU A 179 1.24 -1.57 -19.02
C LEU A 179 1.16 -2.27 -20.37
N ASP A 180 1.90 -1.76 -21.35
CA ASP A 180 1.97 -2.29 -22.70
C ASP A 180 3.31 -2.98 -22.95
N SER A 181 3.27 -4.30 -23.22
CA SER A 181 4.47 -5.08 -23.50
C SER A 181 5.22 -4.67 -24.78
N CYS A 182 4.60 -3.85 -25.62
CA CYS A 182 5.26 -3.27 -26.81
C CYS A 182 6.02 -1.98 -26.50
N ILE A 183 5.88 -1.43 -25.31
CA ILE A 183 6.56 -0.21 -24.86
C ILE A 183 7.75 -0.59 -23.99
N PRO A 184 9.00 -0.33 -24.43
CA PRO A 184 10.18 -0.73 -23.67
C PRO A 184 10.26 -0.12 -22.26
N GLU A 185 9.76 1.07 -22.08
CA GLU A 185 9.74 1.76 -20.80
C GLU A 185 8.77 1.08 -19.80
N ASP A 186 7.63 0.60 -20.27
CA ASP A 186 6.67 -0.15 -19.47
C ASP A 186 7.25 -1.49 -19.03
N VAL A 187 7.91 -2.19 -19.95
CA VAL A 187 8.61 -3.44 -19.63
C VAL A 187 9.73 -3.21 -18.62
N ALA A 188 10.54 -2.15 -18.80
CA ALA A 188 11.61 -1.82 -17.87
C ALA A 188 11.06 -1.43 -16.48
N PHE A 189 9.92 -0.76 -16.41
CA PHE A 189 9.24 -0.46 -15.16
C PHE A 189 8.84 -1.75 -14.45
N ALA A 190 8.16 -2.65 -15.12
CA ALA A 190 7.72 -3.92 -14.55
C ALA A 190 8.91 -4.76 -14.08
N ASP A 191 9.95 -4.87 -14.91
CA ASP A 191 11.18 -5.61 -14.59
C ASP A 191 11.94 -5.03 -13.38
N SER A 192 11.86 -3.73 -13.17
CA SER A 192 12.44 -3.09 -11.99
C SER A 192 11.77 -3.48 -10.67
N ARG A 193 10.51 -3.91 -10.72
CA ARG A 193 9.68 -4.28 -9.56
C ARG A 193 9.77 -5.77 -9.24
N ILE A 194 9.80 -6.60 -10.25
CA ILE A 194 9.82 -8.06 -10.09
C ILE A 194 11.25 -8.58 -10.12
N ARG A 195 11.72 -9.06 -8.99
CA ARG A 195 13.10 -9.53 -8.79
C ARG A 195 13.11 -10.88 -8.07
N PRO A 196 14.04 -11.78 -8.43
CA PRO A 196 14.19 -13.05 -7.73
C PRO A 196 14.38 -12.89 -6.22
N GLU A 197 15.12 -11.87 -5.83
CA GLU A 197 15.46 -11.58 -4.43
C GLU A 197 14.21 -11.21 -3.62
N THR A 198 13.31 -10.41 -4.17
CA THR A 198 12.09 -9.99 -3.46
C THR A 198 11.09 -11.13 -3.34
N ILE A 199 10.99 -11.97 -4.38
CA ILE A 199 10.13 -13.17 -4.35
C ILE A 199 10.64 -14.15 -3.30
N ALA A 200 11.94 -14.43 -3.30
CA ALA A 200 12.57 -15.31 -2.30
C ALA A 200 12.45 -14.74 -0.88
N ALA A 201 12.56 -13.44 -0.72
CA ALA A 201 12.40 -12.79 0.58
C ALA A 201 10.95 -12.92 1.10
N GLU A 202 9.95 -12.78 0.24
CA GLU A 202 8.55 -12.97 0.61
C GLU A 202 8.31 -14.35 1.23
N ASP A 203 8.71 -15.41 0.53
CA ASP A 203 8.55 -16.79 1.00
C ASP A 203 9.20 -17.01 2.37
N VAL A 204 10.43 -16.55 2.52
CA VAL A 204 11.18 -16.69 3.76
C VAL A 204 10.51 -15.91 4.90
N LEU A 205 10.08 -14.69 4.67
CA LEU A 205 9.48 -13.86 5.69
C LEU A 205 8.08 -14.33 6.10
N GLN A 206 7.33 -14.93 5.17
CA GLN A 206 6.07 -15.62 5.47
C GLN A 206 6.32 -16.85 6.34
N ASP A 207 7.25 -17.70 5.97
CA ASP A 207 7.62 -18.91 6.74
C ASP A 207 8.13 -18.58 8.13
N MET A 208 8.85 -17.49 8.29
CA MET A 208 9.30 -17.00 9.59
C MET A 208 8.19 -16.36 10.43
N GLY A 209 7.01 -16.13 9.87
CA GLY A 209 5.91 -15.43 10.53
C GLY A 209 6.14 -13.94 10.73
N ILE A 210 7.09 -13.34 10.02
CA ILE A 210 7.35 -11.89 10.03
C ILE A 210 6.26 -11.18 9.26
N PHE A 211 5.90 -11.69 8.09
CA PHE A 211 4.70 -11.28 7.38
C PHE A 211 3.53 -12.14 7.85
N SER A 212 2.50 -11.50 8.35
CA SER A 212 1.23 -12.14 8.72
C SER A 212 0.05 -11.66 7.87
N MET A 213 0.32 -10.73 6.97
CA MET A 213 -0.66 -10.13 6.08
C MET A 213 -0.20 -10.24 4.64
N MET A 214 -1.14 -10.55 3.76
CA MET A 214 -0.96 -10.55 2.33
C MET A 214 -2.11 -9.79 1.69
N SER A 215 -1.82 -8.95 0.73
CA SER A 215 -2.83 -8.22 -0.02
C SER A 215 -2.65 -8.40 -1.53
N SER A 216 -3.73 -8.21 -2.26
CA SER A 216 -3.70 -8.26 -3.72
C SER A 216 -3.51 -6.84 -4.23
N ASP A 217 -2.38 -6.47 -4.49
CA ASP A 217 -2.04 -5.13 -5.00
C ASP A 217 -3.06 -4.53 -5.99
#